data_d4f4cf88740649fa823b37fcb8116349
#
_entry.id   d4f4cf88740649fa823b37fcb8116349
#
_cell.length_a   1.000
_cell.length_b   1.000
_cell.length_c   1.000
_cell.angle_alpha   90.00
_cell.angle_beta   90.00
_cell.angle_gamma   90.00
#
_symmetry.space_group_name_H-M   'P 1'
#
loop_
_entity.id
_entity.type
_entity.pdbx_description
1 polymer ?
#
loop_
_entity_poly.entity_id
_entity_poly.type
_entity_poly.pdbx_seq_one_letter_code
_entity_poly.pdbx_strand_id
1 'polypeptide(L)'
;DESWLEKLLKEQNENEDGHSPRKDTDLSALLASMGVSIKDEDNTQAARLKRQQAQAKFSPTPAKRSLALLLWTLGCLVLALLLFAQYVIFNLDNLVKNPTHAERLQKVCAIAVCSLPSANLAALSTSDITHQPSRIKTANTFSDISITLNNQSTQAQLLPHVKVSVYGTDALIGEFIAAPQDYLLSTQSQLGATSRKQLLFTIPVANAQIDKVNAEPIY
;
A
#
# COMPACT_ATOMS: atom_id res chain seq x y z
N ASP A 1 22.34 -17.05 -6.98
CA ASP A 1 23.75 -16.84 -7.37
C ASP A 1 24.12 -15.37 -7.15
N GLU A 2 24.53 -15.04 -5.91
CA GLU A 2 24.93 -13.68 -5.54
C GLU A 2 26.45 -13.44 -5.74
N SER A 3 27.16 -14.40 -6.30
CA SER A 3 28.63 -14.36 -6.48
C SER A 3 29.14 -13.24 -7.39
N TRP A 4 28.30 -12.72 -8.28
CA TRP A 4 28.66 -11.62 -9.17
C TRP A 4 28.64 -10.26 -8.46
N LEU A 5 27.79 -10.10 -7.44
CA LEU A 5 27.65 -8.87 -6.65
C LEU A 5 28.87 -8.71 -5.71
N GLU A 6 29.32 -9.80 -5.09
CA GLU A 6 30.54 -9.83 -4.29
C GLU A 6 31.78 -9.49 -5.12
N LYS A 7 31.79 -9.93 -6.38
CA LYS A 7 32.90 -9.65 -7.29
C LYS A 7 32.98 -8.17 -7.67
N LEU A 8 31.82 -7.54 -7.92
CA LEU A 8 31.75 -6.10 -8.21
C LEU A 8 32.11 -5.23 -7.00
N LEU A 9 31.68 -5.60 -5.79
CA LEU A 9 32.05 -4.88 -4.57
C LEU A 9 33.53 -4.97 -4.27
N LYS A 10 34.17 -6.11 -4.56
CA LYS A 10 35.60 -6.30 -4.38
C LYS A 10 36.41 -5.50 -5.40
N GLU A 11 35.95 -5.42 -6.64
CA GLU A 11 36.59 -4.66 -7.72
C GLU A 11 36.48 -3.12 -7.47
N GLN A 12 35.41 -2.68 -6.80
CA GLN A 12 35.25 -1.27 -6.42
C GLN A 12 36.14 -0.89 -5.25
N ASN A 13 36.34 -1.78 -4.29
CA ASN A 13 37.20 -1.53 -3.10
C ASN A 13 38.70 -1.56 -3.42
N GLU A 14 39.11 -2.35 -4.43
CA GLU A 14 40.54 -2.38 -4.88
C GLU A 14 40.90 -1.12 -5.67
N ASN A 15 39.95 -0.35 -6.18
CA ASN A 15 40.20 0.91 -6.87
C ASN A 15 40.29 2.14 -5.95
N GLU A 16 39.86 2.04 -4.67
CA GLU A 16 39.95 3.17 -3.72
C GLU A 16 41.28 3.25 -2.94
N ASP A 17 42.00 2.14 -2.82
CA ASP A 17 43.25 2.12 -2.07
C ASP A 17 44.53 2.51 -2.88
N GLY A 18 44.33 2.86 -4.15
CA GLY A 18 45.40 3.31 -5.06
C GLY A 18 45.62 4.80 -5.08
N HIS A 19 45.54 5.50 -3.94
CA HIS A 19 45.95 6.92 -3.87
C HIS A 19 47.48 7.03 -3.76
N SER A 20 48.14 6.68 -4.88
CA SER A 20 49.50 7.17 -5.12
C SER A 20 49.43 8.68 -5.37
N PRO A 21 50.30 9.51 -4.73
CA PRO A 21 50.32 10.94 -4.98
C PRO A 21 50.60 11.14 -6.46
N ARG A 22 49.59 11.58 -7.21
CA ARG A 22 49.77 12.08 -8.55
C ARG A 22 50.80 13.20 -8.45
N LYS A 23 52.01 12.92 -8.90
CA LYS A 23 52.90 13.95 -9.40
C LYS A 23 52.03 14.80 -10.33
N ASP A 24 51.91 16.08 -9.99
CA ASP A 24 51.34 17.07 -10.91
C ASP A 24 52.18 16.95 -12.18
N THR A 25 51.70 16.13 -13.09
CA THR A 25 52.24 16.07 -14.44
C THR A 25 51.85 17.42 -15.00
N ASP A 26 52.83 18.28 -15.06
CA ASP A 26 52.66 19.68 -15.43
C ASP A 26 51.98 19.73 -16.77
N LEU A 27 50.66 20.01 -16.73
CA LEU A 27 49.80 20.07 -17.91
C LEU A 27 50.36 21.05 -18.92
N SER A 28 51.14 22.07 -18.41
CA SER A 28 51.86 23.04 -19.19
C SER A 28 53.01 22.41 -20.01
N ALA A 29 53.74 21.43 -19.41
CA ALA A 29 54.81 20.71 -20.12
C ALA A 29 54.22 19.80 -21.22
N LEU A 30 53.06 19.21 -21.01
CA LEU A 30 52.37 18.37 -21.99
C LEU A 30 51.80 19.20 -23.17
N LEU A 31 51.25 20.36 -22.87
CA LEU A 31 50.79 21.31 -23.89
C LEU A 31 51.92 21.92 -24.69
N ALA A 32 53.07 22.21 -24.04
CA ALA A 32 54.30 22.68 -24.71
C ALA A 32 54.86 21.62 -25.69
N SER A 33 54.77 20.32 -25.35
CA SER A 33 55.22 19.23 -26.22
C SER A 33 54.33 19.06 -27.45
N MET A 34 53.08 19.51 -27.41
CA MET A 34 52.12 19.51 -28.52
C MET A 34 52.25 20.76 -29.40
N GLY A 35 53.26 21.65 -29.19
CA GLY A 35 53.48 22.83 -30.03
C GLY A 35 52.54 23.97 -29.75
N VAL A 36 51.73 23.93 -28.68
CA VAL A 36 50.88 25.05 -28.27
C VAL A 36 51.68 25.97 -27.36
N SER A 37 52.17 27.06 -27.87
CA SER A 37 52.85 28.11 -27.06
C SER A 37 51.82 28.79 -26.16
N ILE A 38 51.87 28.46 -24.88
CA ILE A 38 51.13 29.20 -23.86
C ILE A 38 51.82 30.52 -23.66
N LYS A 39 51.33 31.57 -24.29
CA LYS A 39 51.77 32.90 -24.10
C LYS A 39 51.36 33.35 -22.71
N ASP A 40 52.34 33.61 -21.82
CA ASP A 40 52.11 34.16 -20.49
C ASP A 40 51.47 35.56 -20.57
N GLU A 41 50.18 35.58 -20.76
CA GLU A 41 49.35 36.81 -20.73
C GLU A 41 48.75 37.07 -19.34
N ASP A 42 49.29 36.45 -18.30
CA ASP A 42 48.62 36.39 -16.98
C ASP A 42 48.92 37.57 -16.03
N ASN A 43 49.55 38.62 -16.50
CA ASN A 43 49.96 39.71 -15.60
C ASN A 43 49.50 41.12 -15.95
N THR A 44 48.55 41.29 -16.84
CA THR A 44 47.97 42.59 -17.10
C THR A 44 46.67 42.80 -16.33
N GLN A 45 46.53 43.95 -15.66
CA GLN A 45 45.33 44.33 -14.90
C GLN A 45 44.07 44.18 -15.77
N ALA A 46 44.19 44.31 -17.09
CA ALA A 46 43.12 44.12 -18.06
C ALA A 46 42.61 42.66 -18.12
N ALA A 47 43.47 41.66 -17.97
CA ALA A 47 43.06 40.24 -17.95
C ALA A 47 42.31 39.90 -16.66
N ARG A 48 42.74 40.49 -15.52
CA ARG A 48 42.01 40.32 -14.23
C ARG A 48 40.64 40.96 -14.27
N LEU A 49 40.51 42.17 -14.87
CA LEU A 49 39.23 42.84 -15.04
C LEU A 49 38.28 42.05 -15.95
N LYS A 50 38.81 41.46 -17.04
CA LYS A 50 37.99 40.61 -17.93
C LYS A 50 37.52 39.33 -17.24
N ARG A 51 38.38 38.69 -16.40
CA ARG A 51 37.98 37.51 -15.60
C ARG A 51 36.97 37.88 -14.53
N GLN A 52 37.07 39.04 -13.88
CA GLN A 52 36.07 39.49 -12.89
C GLN A 52 34.74 39.84 -13.60
N GLN A 53 34.76 40.47 -14.79
CA GLN A 53 33.55 40.72 -15.56
C GLN A 53 32.89 39.42 -16.09
N ALA A 54 33.71 38.41 -16.46
CA ALA A 54 33.20 37.13 -16.86
C ALA A 54 32.58 36.39 -15.65
N GLN A 55 33.21 36.43 -14.46
CA GLN A 55 32.64 35.86 -13.24
C GLN A 55 31.38 36.60 -12.79
N ALA A 56 31.31 37.93 -12.95
CA ALA A 56 30.10 38.70 -12.63
C ALA A 56 28.90 38.34 -13.57
N LYS A 57 29.19 37.93 -14.81
CA LYS A 57 28.16 37.43 -15.72
C LYS A 57 27.62 36.06 -15.37
N PHE A 58 28.39 35.25 -14.58
CA PHE A 58 27.97 33.95 -14.07
C PHE A 58 27.43 34.01 -12.63
N SER A 59 27.36 35.22 -12.03
CA SER A 59 26.61 35.38 -10.80
C SER A 59 25.16 34.99 -11.08
N PRO A 60 24.59 33.97 -10.40
CA PRO A 60 23.20 33.62 -10.57
C PRO A 60 22.39 34.86 -10.16
N THR A 61 21.86 35.58 -11.12
CA THR A 61 20.83 36.59 -10.87
C THR A 61 19.81 35.94 -9.95
N PRO A 62 19.38 36.62 -8.84
CA PRO A 62 18.35 36.05 -7.97
C PRO A 62 17.17 35.70 -8.85
N ALA A 63 16.99 34.41 -9.07
CA ALA A 63 15.95 33.91 -9.98
C ALA A 63 14.64 34.47 -9.46
N LYS A 64 14.03 35.43 -10.22
CA LYS A 64 12.61 35.73 -10.05
C LYS A 64 11.96 34.38 -9.99
N ARG A 65 11.36 34.04 -8.83
CA ARG A 65 10.68 32.75 -8.62
C ARG A 65 9.80 32.53 -9.83
N SER A 66 10.28 31.74 -10.78
CA SER A 66 9.62 31.63 -12.07
C SER A 66 8.30 30.94 -11.80
N LEU A 67 7.22 31.42 -12.36
CA LEU A 67 5.90 30.78 -12.35
C LEU A 67 6.02 29.28 -12.70
N ALA A 68 7.00 28.91 -13.52
CA ALA A 68 7.35 27.54 -13.84
C ALA A 68 7.73 26.69 -12.62
N LEU A 69 8.49 27.25 -11.66
CA LEU A 69 8.89 26.54 -10.44
C LEU A 69 7.68 26.31 -9.53
N LEU A 70 6.78 27.30 -9.45
CA LEU A 70 5.52 27.21 -8.72
C LEU A 70 4.58 26.16 -9.36
N LEU A 71 4.46 26.14 -10.68
CA LEU A 71 3.67 25.11 -11.39
C LEU A 71 4.27 23.72 -11.22
N TRP A 72 5.59 23.62 -11.20
CA TRP A 72 6.27 22.32 -11.01
C TRP A 72 6.05 21.76 -9.60
N THR A 73 6.19 22.62 -8.58
CA THR A 73 5.92 22.21 -7.19
C THR A 73 4.45 21.86 -6.95
N LEU A 74 3.52 22.62 -7.57
CA LEU A 74 2.09 22.31 -7.53
C LEU A 74 1.79 20.97 -8.22
N GLY A 75 2.40 20.72 -9.37
CA GLY A 75 2.26 19.45 -10.09
C GLY A 75 2.75 18.26 -9.28
N CYS A 76 3.92 18.37 -8.64
CA CYS A 76 4.44 17.34 -7.75
C CYS A 76 3.51 17.09 -6.55
N LEU A 77 2.94 18.14 -5.97
CA LEU A 77 2.02 18.03 -4.85
C LEU A 77 0.73 17.32 -5.24
N VAL A 78 0.15 17.68 -6.40
CA VAL A 78 -1.04 16.98 -6.93
C VAL A 78 -0.75 15.50 -7.18
N LEU A 79 0.40 15.19 -7.77
CA LEU A 79 0.79 13.80 -8.04
C LEU A 79 1.00 13.00 -6.74
N ALA A 80 1.61 13.61 -5.73
CA ALA A 80 1.75 13.00 -4.40
C ALA A 80 0.39 12.73 -3.73
N LEU A 81 -0.56 13.67 -3.85
CA LEU A 81 -1.92 13.49 -3.35
C LEU A 81 -2.66 12.36 -4.09
N LEU A 82 -2.50 12.26 -5.40
CA LEU A 82 -3.09 11.16 -6.19
C LEU A 82 -2.53 9.80 -5.78
N LEU A 83 -1.21 9.69 -5.61
CA LEU A 83 -0.58 8.45 -5.14
C LEU A 83 -1.05 8.08 -3.73
N PHE A 84 -1.18 9.07 -2.85
CA PHE A 84 -1.72 8.86 -1.51
C PHE A 84 -3.17 8.37 -1.56
N ALA A 85 -4.02 8.98 -2.41
CA ALA A 85 -5.40 8.54 -2.58
C ALA A 85 -5.49 7.10 -3.10
N GLN A 86 -4.66 6.73 -4.08
CA GLN A 86 -4.56 5.36 -4.56
C GLN A 86 -4.15 4.39 -3.45
N TYR A 87 -3.12 4.75 -2.67
CA TYR A 87 -2.69 3.93 -1.53
C TYR A 87 -3.83 3.69 -0.53
N VAL A 88 -4.58 4.74 -0.19
CA VAL A 88 -5.73 4.63 0.74
C VAL A 88 -6.82 3.73 0.16
N ILE A 89 -7.15 3.85 -1.13
CA ILE A 89 -8.19 3.04 -1.79
C ILE A 89 -7.79 1.56 -1.78
N PHE A 90 -6.56 1.23 -2.15
CA PHE A 90 -6.09 -0.17 -2.20
C PHE A 90 -5.92 -0.80 -0.81
N ASN A 91 -5.65 0.00 0.22
CA ASN A 91 -5.45 -0.49 1.60
C ASN A 91 -6.62 -0.16 2.53
N LEU A 92 -7.78 0.23 1.98
CA LEU A 92 -8.92 0.68 2.78
C LEU A 92 -9.34 -0.34 3.84
N ASP A 93 -9.43 -1.62 3.48
CA ASP A 93 -9.84 -2.69 4.39
C ASP A 93 -8.89 -2.84 5.58
N ASN A 94 -7.59 -2.73 5.36
CA ASN A 94 -6.59 -2.82 6.43
C ASN A 94 -6.57 -1.55 7.31
N LEU A 95 -6.77 -0.38 6.69
CA LEU A 95 -6.80 0.90 7.39
C LEU A 95 -8.05 1.04 8.28
N VAL A 96 -9.19 0.55 7.83
CA VAL A 96 -10.45 0.62 8.60
C VAL A 96 -10.48 -0.40 9.74
N LYS A 97 -9.82 -1.56 9.61
CA LYS A 97 -9.69 -2.55 10.69
C LYS A 97 -8.87 -2.03 11.88
N ASN A 98 -7.99 -1.05 11.65
CA ASN A 98 -7.21 -0.45 12.73
C ASN A 98 -7.92 0.79 13.29
N PRO A 99 -8.37 0.79 14.58
CA PRO A 99 -9.21 1.85 15.14
C PRO A 99 -8.54 3.23 15.10
N THR A 100 -7.22 3.31 15.25
CA THR A 100 -6.49 4.59 15.24
C THR A 100 -6.46 5.24 13.85
N HIS A 101 -6.39 4.43 12.81
CA HIS A 101 -6.42 4.92 11.42
C HIS A 101 -7.86 5.20 10.96
N ALA A 102 -8.82 4.38 11.38
CA ALA A 102 -10.23 4.55 11.08
C ALA A 102 -10.77 5.92 11.57
N GLU A 103 -10.43 6.33 12.80
CA GLU A 103 -10.84 7.62 13.34
C GLU A 103 -10.29 8.81 12.54
N ARG A 104 -9.02 8.74 12.11
CA ARG A 104 -8.41 9.80 11.29
C ARG A 104 -9.05 9.88 9.90
N LEU A 105 -9.30 8.72 9.28
CA LEU A 105 -9.96 8.66 7.98
C LEU A 105 -11.41 9.18 8.05
N GLN A 106 -12.15 8.87 9.11
CA GLN A 106 -13.50 9.41 9.31
C GLN A 106 -13.51 10.93 9.40
N LYS A 107 -12.53 11.54 10.10
CA LYS A 107 -12.39 13.01 10.17
C LYS A 107 -12.14 13.62 8.78
N VAL A 108 -11.30 13.00 7.97
CA VAL A 108 -11.02 13.45 6.60
C VAL A 108 -12.26 13.26 5.71
N CYS A 109 -12.95 12.13 5.82
CA CYS A 109 -14.18 11.87 5.10
C CYS A 109 -15.33 12.82 5.47
N ALA A 110 -15.43 13.23 6.72
CA ALA A 110 -16.44 14.21 7.15
C ALA A 110 -16.29 15.54 6.42
N ILE A 111 -15.04 15.93 6.08
CA ILE A 111 -14.77 17.16 5.32
C ILE A 111 -15.04 16.95 3.82
N ALA A 112 -14.70 15.75 3.30
CA ALA A 112 -14.83 15.41 1.89
C ALA A 112 -16.21 14.88 1.48
N VAL A 113 -17.18 14.82 2.43
CA VAL A 113 -18.54 14.28 2.22
C VAL A 113 -18.50 12.85 1.66
N CYS A 114 -17.56 12.03 2.11
CA CYS A 114 -17.48 10.61 1.77
C CYS A 114 -18.01 9.73 2.91
N SER A 115 -18.56 8.56 2.57
CA SER A 115 -18.98 7.55 3.54
C SER A 115 -17.96 6.41 3.57
N LEU A 116 -17.24 6.29 4.68
CA LEU A 116 -16.36 5.16 4.92
C LEU A 116 -17.14 4.02 5.61
N PRO A 117 -16.95 2.76 5.19
CA PRO A 117 -17.46 1.64 5.94
C PRO A 117 -16.73 1.56 7.29
N SER A 118 -17.43 1.16 8.32
CA SER A 118 -16.82 0.92 9.61
C SER A 118 -16.55 -0.59 9.80
N ALA A 119 -15.62 -0.93 10.68
CA ALA A 119 -15.32 -2.30 11.08
C ALA A 119 -15.68 -2.48 12.56
N ASN A 120 -16.98 -2.43 12.87
CA ASN A 120 -17.47 -2.57 14.24
C ASN A 120 -18.20 -3.91 14.41
N LEU A 121 -17.55 -4.88 15.06
CA LEU A 121 -18.16 -6.18 15.35
C LEU A 121 -19.41 -6.09 16.22
N ALA A 122 -19.47 -5.14 17.14
CA ALA A 122 -20.64 -4.97 18.00
C ALA A 122 -21.91 -4.55 17.24
N ALA A 123 -21.73 -4.00 16.04
CA ALA A 123 -22.85 -3.63 15.17
C ALA A 123 -23.30 -4.78 14.24
N LEU A 124 -22.57 -5.88 14.24
CA LEU A 124 -22.88 -7.06 13.44
C LEU A 124 -23.44 -8.17 14.31
N SER A 125 -24.47 -8.83 13.84
CA SER A 125 -25.04 -10.00 14.52
C SER A 125 -25.43 -11.05 13.51
N THR A 126 -25.37 -12.31 13.93
CA THR A 126 -25.86 -13.46 13.18
C THR A 126 -27.22 -13.89 13.72
N SER A 127 -28.12 -14.23 12.83
CA SER A 127 -29.45 -14.76 13.18
C SER A 127 -29.90 -15.83 12.18
N ASP A 128 -31.06 -16.44 12.45
CA ASP A 128 -31.72 -17.39 11.55
C ASP A 128 -30.77 -18.48 11.04
N ILE A 129 -30.00 -19.07 11.98
CA ILE A 129 -29.07 -20.15 11.65
C ILE A 129 -29.89 -21.42 11.47
N THR A 130 -29.87 -21.96 10.26
CA THR A 130 -30.57 -23.20 9.91
C THR A 130 -29.63 -24.14 9.17
N HIS A 131 -29.85 -25.44 9.30
CA HIS A 131 -29.16 -26.46 8.54
C HIS A 131 -30.16 -27.46 7.94
N GLN A 132 -29.85 -27.94 6.75
CA GLN A 132 -30.67 -28.92 6.02
C GLN A 132 -29.78 -29.82 5.16
N PRO A 133 -30.29 -31.02 4.76
CA PRO A 133 -29.57 -31.85 3.80
C PRO A 133 -29.30 -31.08 2.51
N SER A 134 -28.06 -31.23 1.96
CA SER A 134 -27.70 -30.46 0.77
C SER A 134 -28.60 -30.79 -0.42
N ARG A 135 -29.01 -29.73 -1.11
CA ARG A 135 -29.78 -29.85 -2.36
C ARG A 135 -28.89 -29.95 -3.61
N ILE A 136 -27.63 -29.62 -3.47
CA ILE A 136 -26.68 -29.55 -4.58
C ILE A 136 -25.77 -30.77 -4.62
N LYS A 137 -25.43 -31.31 -3.43
CA LYS A 137 -24.56 -32.47 -3.25
C LYS A 137 -25.34 -33.62 -2.60
N THR A 138 -24.67 -34.75 -2.41
CA THR A 138 -25.28 -35.94 -1.80
C THR A 138 -25.82 -35.64 -0.39
N ALA A 139 -27.13 -35.66 -0.21
CA ALA A 139 -27.83 -35.24 1.01
C ALA A 139 -27.41 -36.00 2.27
N ASN A 140 -26.97 -37.25 2.14
CA ASN A 140 -26.54 -38.06 3.28
C ASN A 140 -25.13 -37.76 3.76
N THR A 141 -24.33 -37.01 3.01
CA THR A 141 -22.93 -36.70 3.31
C THR A 141 -22.64 -35.21 3.42
N PHE A 142 -23.54 -34.38 2.87
CA PHE A 142 -23.39 -32.92 2.87
C PHE A 142 -24.61 -32.24 3.45
N SER A 143 -24.38 -31.12 4.12
CA SER A 143 -25.43 -30.24 4.65
C SER A 143 -25.21 -28.81 4.17
N ASP A 144 -26.31 -28.14 3.89
CA ASP A 144 -26.35 -26.71 3.59
C ASP A 144 -26.70 -25.96 4.89
N ILE A 145 -25.83 -25.05 5.30
CA ILE A 145 -26.01 -24.16 6.45
C ILE A 145 -26.36 -22.77 5.91
N SER A 146 -27.46 -22.23 6.40
CA SER A 146 -27.89 -20.86 6.10
C SER A 146 -27.78 -19.99 7.35
N ILE A 147 -27.17 -18.83 7.21
CA ILE A 147 -26.93 -17.86 8.30
C ILE A 147 -27.33 -16.49 7.80
N THR A 148 -28.07 -15.72 8.58
CA THR A 148 -28.37 -14.32 8.27
C THR A 148 -27.41 -13.43 9.03
N LEU A 149 -26.57 -12.68 8.30
CA LEU A 149 -25.72 -11.63 8.84
C LEU A 149 -26.48 -10.30 8.81
N ASN A 150 -26.62 -9.65 9.96
CA ASN A 150 -27.32 -8.38 10.13
C ASN A 150 -26.35 -7.26 10.49
N ASN A 151 -26.48 -6.12 9.82
CA ASN A 151 -25.88 -4.87 10.25
C ASN A 151 -26.92 -4.04 11.00
N GLN A 152 -26.73 -3.85 12.29
CA GLN A 152 -27.64 -3.09 13.15
C GLN A 152 -27.30 -1.60 13.19
N SER A 153 -26.19 -1.18 12.59
CA SER A 153 -25.78 0.23 12.58
C SER A 153 -26.39 1.00 11.40
N THR A 154 -26.40 2.32 11.54
CA THR A 154 -26.78 3.27 10.49
C THR A 154 -25.68 3.53 9.47
N GLN A 155 -24.52 2.89 9.62
CA GLN A 155 -23.37 3.00 8.72
C GLN A 155 -23.12 1.68 8.02
N ALA A 156 -22.58 1.75 6.80
CA ALA A 156 -22.09 0.56 6.12
C ALA A 156 -20.94 -0.07 6.92
N GLN A 157 -20.96 -1.40 7.05
CA GLN A 157 -19.92 -2.18 7.71
C GLN A 157 -19.10 -2.95 6.69
N LEU A 158 -17.78 -3.11 6.93
CA LEU A 158 -17.01 -4.08 6.19
C LEU A 158 -17.59 -5.48 6.42
N LEU A 159 -17.59 -6.29 5.38
CA LEU A 159 -18.00 -7.69 5.52
C LEU A 159 -16.96 -8.44 6.36
N PRO A 160 -17.36 -9.05 7.49
CA PRO A 160 -16.46 -9.78 8.36
C PRO A 160 -16.12 -11.15 7.78
N HIS A 161 -15.08 -11.78 8.30
CA HIS A 161 -14.99 -13.23 8.25
C HIS A 161 -16.06 -13.82 9.17
N VAL A 162 -16.57 -14.97 8.86
CA VAL A 162 -17.55 -15.68 9.72
C VAL A 162 -16.95 -16.98 10.19
N LYS A 163 -16.76 -17.08 11.49
CA LYS A 163 -16.37 -18.31 12.16
C LYS A 163 -17.62 -19.15 12.38
N VAL A 164 -17.65 -20.32 11.79
CA VAL A 164 -18.78 -21.25 11.90
C VAL A 164 -18.31 -22.48 12.66
N SER A 165 -18.98 -22.79 13.77
CA SER A 165 -18.71 -23.96 14.61
C SER A 165 -19.91 -24.90 14.56
N VAL A 166 -19.70 -26.15 14.19
CA VAL A 166 -20.72 -27.19 14.01
C VAL A 166 -20.58 -28.20 15.14
N TYR A 167 -21.65 -28.39 15.88
CA TYR A 167 -21.72 -29.29 17.02
C TYR A 167 -22.64 -30.48 16.71
N GLY A 168 -22.22 -31.64 17.13
CA GLY A 168 -23.08 -32.83 17.30
C GLY A 168 -23.60 -32.93 18.73
N THR A 169 -24.20 -34.06 19.05
CA THR A 169 -24.87 -34.29 20.34
C THR A 169 -23.94 -34.03 21.54
N ASP A 170 -22.68 -34.45 21.47
CA ASP A 170 -21.75 -34.40 22.60
C ASP A 170 -20.44 -33.62 22.35
N ALA A 171 -20.17 -33.24 21.13
CA ALA A 171 -18.88 -32.65 20.78
C ALA A 171 -18.92 -31.67 19.57
N LEU A 172 -17.89 -30.84 19.47
CA LEU A 172 -17.60 -30.06 18.29
C LEU A 172 -17.19 -31.02 17.16
N ILE A 173 -17.95 -31.03 16.05
CA ILE A 173 -17.66 -31.84 14.86
C ILE A 173 -16.60 -31.14 14.00
N GLY A 174 -16.73 -29.83 13.84
CA GLY A 174 -15.80 -29.07 13.04
C GLY A 174 -16.02 -27.57 13.18
N GLU A 175 -14.97 -26.84 12.78
CA GLU A 175 -14.97 -25.39 12.80
C GLU A 175 -14.26 -24.89 11.54
N PHE A 176 -14.77 -23.83 10.94
CA PHE A 176 -14.13 -23.18 9.81
C PHE A 176 -14.37 -21.67 9.84
N ILE A 177 -13.48 -20.94 9.18
CA ILE A 177 -13.60 -19.49 8.98
C ILE A 177 -13.86 -19.25 7.51
N ALA A 178 -15.00 -18.65 7.19
CA ALA A 178 -15.36 -18.25 5.84
C ALA A 178 -15.00 -16.79 5.63
N ALA A 179 -14.25 -16.51 4.59
CA ALA A 179 -13.96 -15.16 4.14
C ALA A 179 -15.11 -14.60 3.27
N PRO A 180 -15.22 -13.28 3.10
CA PRO A 180 -16.28 -12.69 2.27
C PRO A 180 -16.41 -13.27 0.86
N GLN A 181 -15.31 -13.65 0.23
CA GLN A 181 -15.29 -14.29 -1.09
C GLN A 181 -15.88 -15.70 -1.10
N ASP A 182 -15.92 -16.39 0.03
CA ASP A 182 -16.41 -17.77 0.13
C ASP A 182 -17.95 -17.82 0.20
N TYR A 183 -18.59 -16.75 0.66
CA TYR A 183 -20.04 -16.68 0.82
C TYR A 183 -20.72 -15.64 -0.07
N LEU A 184 -19.94 -14.90 -0.89
CA LEU A 184 -20.46 -13.92 -1.83
C LEU A 184 -20.21 -14.34 -3.26
N LEU A 185 -21.23 -14.21 -4.09
CA LEU A 185 -21.13 -14.39 -5.55
C LEU A 185 -20.61 -13.14 -6.27
N SER A 186 -20.42 -12.03 -5.56
CA SER A 186 -20.00 -10.74 -6.12
C SER A 186 -18.85 -10.16 -5.32
N THR A 187 -18.07 -9.25 -5.94
CA THR A 187 -16.97 -8.50 -5.34
C THR A 187 -17.42 -7.46 -4.30
N GLN A 188 -18.54 -7.68 -3.64
CA GLN A 188 -19.06 -6.79 -2.62
C GLN A 188 -18.23 -6.91 -1.36
N SER A 189 -17.64 -5.79 -0.88
CA SER A 189 -16.82 -5.75 0.33
C SER A 189 -17.56 -5.19 1.55
N GLN A 190 -18.80 -4.71 1.38
CA GLN A 190 -19.52 -3.98 2.41
C GLN A 190 -20.97 -4.47 2.55
N LEU A 191 -21.44 -4.44 3.80
CA LEU A 191 -22.83 -4.62 4.17
C LEU A 191 -23.46 -3.26 4.46
N GLY A 192 -24.49 -2.87 3.72
CA GLY A 192 -25.14 -1.57 3.84
C GLY A 192 -25.67 -1.30 5.26
N ALA A 193 -25.99 -0.04 5.55
CA ALA A 193 -26.64 0.36 6.80
C ALA A 193 -27.96 -0.41 6.98
N THR A 194 -28.22 -0.87 8.20
CA THR A 194 -29.48 -1.59 8.60
C THR A 194 -29.88 -2.72 7.62
N SER A 195 -28.91 -3.29 6.91
CA SER A 195 -29.15 -4.34 5.93
C SER A 195 -28.88 -5.73 6.46
N ARG A 196 -29.46 -6.73 5.78
CA ARG A 196 -29.28 -8.15 6.09
C ARG A 196 -28.75 -8.87 4.86
N LYS A 197 -27.89 -9.86 5.10
CA LYS A 197 -27.34 -10.72 4.04
C LYS A 197 -27.43 -12.18 4.46
N GLN A 198 -28.03 -12.98 3.61
CA GLN A 198 -28.06 -14.43 3.81
C GLN A 198 -26.75 -15.03 3.26
N LEU A 199 -26.12 -15.82 4.08
CA LEU A 199 -24.89 -16.57 3.78
C LEU A 199 -25.28 -18.03 3.66
N LEU A 200 -24.72 -18.73 2.67
CA LEU A 200 -24.99 -20.14 2.43
C LEU A 200 -23.66 -20.90 2.33
N PHE A 201 -23.54 -21.95 3.14
CA PHE A 201 -22.37 -22.81 3.17
C PHE A 201 -22.76 -24.26 2.98
N THR A 202 -22.03 -25.00 2.16
CA THR A 202 -22.19 -26.44 2.02
C THR A 202 -21.00 -27.13 2.67
N ILE A 203 -21.26 -27.92 3.70
CA ILE A 203 -20.22 -28.62 4.48
C ILE A 203 -20.30 -30.14 4.29
N PRO A 204 -19.17 -30.88 4.38
CA PRO A 204 -19.13 -32.32 4.24
C PRO A 204 -19.46 -33.03 5.57
N VAL A 205 -20.63 -32.73 6.12
CA VAL A 205 -21.18 -33.36 7.34
C VAL A 205 -22.61 -33.72 7.06
N ALA A 206 -23.01 -34.95 7.41
CA ALA A 206 -24.39 -35.39 7.26
C ALA A 206 -25.30 -34.61 8.21
N ASN A 207 -26.46 -34.17 7.70
CA ASN A 207 -27.39 -33.35 8.49
C ASN A 207 -27.86 -34.02 9.79
N ALA A 208 -27.98 -35.34 9.80
CA ALA A 208 -28.35 -36.11 10.98
C ALA A 208 -27.29 -36.07 12.11
N GLN A 209 -26.07 -35.67 11.82
CA GLN A 209 -24.99 -35.56 12.80
C GLN A 209 -24.91 -34.18 13.43
N ILE A 210 -25.60 -33.19 12.87
CA ILE A 210 -25.58 -31.79 13.31
C ILE A 210 -26.72 -31.56 14.28
N ASP A 211 -26.37 -31.21 15.51
CA ASP A 211 -27.32 -30.82 16.54
C ASP A 211 -27.44 -29.27 16.62
N LYS A 212 -26.31 -28.59 16.59
CA LYS A 212 -26.27 -27.13 16.70
C LYS A 212 -25.18 -26.52 15.82
N VAL A 213 -25.50 -25.39 15.25
CA VAL A 213 -24.51 -24.54 14.53
C VAL A 213 -24.43 -23.18 15.23
N ASN A 214 -23.22 -22.73 15.48
CA ASN A 214 -22.94 -21.39 15.96
C ASN A 214 -22.14 -20.61 14.91
N ALA A 215 -22.40 -19.31 14.77
CA ALA A 215 -21.70 -18.47 13.83
C ALA A 215 -21.38 -17.11 14.46
N GLU A 216 -20.13 -16.70 14.36
CA GLU A 216 -19.64 -15.46 14.94
C GLU A 216 -18.89 -14.64 13.88
N PRO A 217 -19.23 -13.34 13.71
CA PRO A 217 -18.45 -12.45 12.85
C PRO A 217 -17.11 -12.12 13.51
N ILE A 218 -16.02 -12.11 12.72
CA ILE A 218 -14.67 -11.77 13.16
C ILE A 218 -13.96 -10.89 12.10
N TYR A 219 -12.98 -10.10 12.49
CA TYR A 219 -12.11 -9.33 11.58
C TYR A 219 -10.67 -9.76 11.64
#